data_6860bf07a720d1123deb37664389c565
#
_entry.id   6860bf07a720d1123deb37664389c565
#
_cell.length_a   1.000
_cell.length_b   1.000
_cell.length_c   1.000
_cell.angle_alpha   90.00
_cell.angle_beta   90.00
_cell.angle_gamma   90.00
#
_symmetry.space_group_name_H-M   'P 1'
#
loop_
_entity.id
_entity.type
_entity.pdbx_description
1 polymer ?
#
loop_
_entity_poly.entity_id
_entity_poly.type
_entity_poly.pdbx_seq_one_letter_code
_entity_poly.pdbx_strand_id
1 'polypeptide(L)'
;MMTMTTLRESLERAQATAPTTTPPFVHYDETASQTGGPYAHIGLAPRQAGFDIYEKAFGNVLTTPATRGERIQLEGRVYDGSGTLVRDVLIEIWQANADGKYAHPGDRQDKPVDPAFRGWGRTGADFETGVYRFETIKPGPVAGRGDSVQAPHICMVLFARGINLGLHTRVYFSDEAEANSRDPVLTGIEWEVRRQTLIARRGERNGAVVYTFDVRLQDTPDGGAETVFFDI
;
A
#
# COMPACT_ATOMS: atom_id res chain seq x y z
N MET A 1 -30.88 10.70 -18.98
CA MET A 1 -30.38 10.25 -17.69
C MET A 1 -30.85 8.81 -17.49
N MET A 2 -29.94 7.84 -17.62
CA MET A 2 -30.27 6.41 -17.53
C MET A 2 -30.44 6.08 -16.04
N THR A 3 -31.56 5.49 -15.65
CA THR A 3 -31.81 5.14 -14.24
C THR A 3 -31.00 3.89 -13.87
N MET A 4 -30.63 3.77 -12.57
CA MET A 4 -29.92 2.59 -12.04
C MET A 4 -30.61 1.26 -12.36
N THR A 5 -31.93 1.26 -12.44
CA THR A 5 -32.76 0.12 -12.83
C THR A 5 -32.49 -0.32 -14.27
N THR A 6 -32.37 0.62 -15.20
CA THR A 6 -32.09 0.33 -16.63
C THR A 6 -30.69 -0.24 -16.86
N LEU A 7 -29.71 0.18 -16.02
CA LEU A 7 -28.35 -0.37 -16.10
C LEU A 7 -28.30 -1.82 -15.58
N ARG A 8 -29.03 -2.11 -14.50
CA ARG A 8 -29.12 -3.44 -13.91
C ARG A 8 -29.79 -4.43 -14.84
N GLU A 9 -30.90 -4.04 -15.46
CA GLU A 9 -31.61 -4.85 -16.48
C GLU A 9 -30.75 -5.10 -17.72
N SER A 10 -29.92 -4.13 -18.12
CA SER A 10 -28.98 -4.30 -19.25
C SER A 10 -27.86 -5.27 -18.93
N LEU A 11 -27.33 -5.23 -17.68
CA LEU A 11 -26.31 -6.18 -17.21
C LEU A 11 -26.86 -7.61 -17.07
N GLU A 12 -28.09 -7.76 -16.53
CA GLU A 12 -28.75 -9.06 -16.43
C GLU A 12 -29.05 -9.67 -17.80
N ARG A 13 -29.44 -8.86 -18.80
CA ARG A 13 -29.56 -9.32 -20.19
C ARG A 13 -28.23 -9.73 -20.80
N ALA A 14 -27.19 -8.98 -20.59
CA ALA A 14 -25.84 -9.31 -21.07
C ALA A 14 -25.32 -10.63 -20.46
N GLN A 15 -25.61 -10.89 -19.17
CA GLN A 15 -25.26 -12.15 -18.52
C GLN A 15 -26.11 -13.33 -19.02
N ALA A 16 -27.41 -13.13 -19.33
CA ALA A 16 -28.27 -14.17 -19.81
C ALA A 16 -27.95 -14.59 -21.28
N THR A 17 -27.29 -13.75 -22.06
CA THR A 17 -26.82 -14.02 -23.41
C THR A 17 -25.38 -14.47 -23.52
N ALA A 18 -24.66 -14.55 -22.38
CA ALA A 18 -23.29 -15.04 -22.37
C ALA A 18 -23.23 -16.51 -22.81
N PRO A 19 -22.32 -16.89 -23.70
CA PRO A 19 -22.20 -18.29 -24.15
C PRO A 19 -21.81 -19.15 -22.92
N THR A 20 -22.57 -20.27 -22.76
CA THR A 20 -22.35 -21.23 -21.64
C THR A 20 -21.09 -22.06 -21.81
N THR A 21 -20.37 -21.95 -22.92
CA THR A 21 -19.11 -22.61 -23.18
C THR A 21 -17.96 -21.64 -22.92
N THR A 22 -17.10 -21.96 -21.98
CA THR A 22 -15.82 -21.25 -21.81
C THR A 22 -15.04 -21.34 -23.12
N PRO A 23 -14.68 -20.22 -23.75
CA PRO A 23 -13.86 -20.27 -24.98
C PRO A 23 -12.52 -20.94 -24.64
N PRO A 24 -11.90 -21.62 -25.64
CA PRO A 24 -10.60 -22.22 -25.41
C PRO A 24 -9.60 -21.16 -24.93
N PHE A 25 -8.81 -21.53 -23.96
CA PHE A 25 -7.76 -20.64 -23.41
C PHE A 25 -6.76 -20.32 -24.52
N VAL A 26 -6.67 -19.07 -24.89
CA VAL A 26 -5.71 -18.58 -25.91
C VAL A 26 -4.65 -17.79 -25.18
N HIS A 27 -3.39 -18.19 -25.33
CA HIS A 27 -2.25 -17.37 -24.91
C HIS A 27 -2.08 -16.24 -25.92
N TYR A 28 -2.27 -15.02 -25.43
CA TYR A 28 -1.93 -13.81 -26.17
C TYR A 28 -0.50 -13.39 -25.80
N ASP A 29 0.14 -12.63 -26.68
CA ASP A 29 1.41 -11.99 -26.37
C ASP A 29 1.23 -11.00 -25.20
N GLU A 30 2.27 -10.84 -24.39
CA GLU A 30 2.26 -9.86 -23.30
C GLU A 30 2.08 -8.45 -23.86
N THR A 31 1.20 -7.69 -23.24
CA THR A 31 1.10 -6.26 -23.52
C THR A 31 2.34 -5.53 -22.99
N ALA A 32 2.81 -4.52 -23.74
CA ALA A 32 3.91 -3.67 -23.27
C ALA A 32 3.58 -3.03 -21.92
N SER A 33 4.58 -2.95 -21.04
CA SER A 33 4.46 -2.24 -19.77
C SER A 33 4.10 -0.77 -20.02
N GLN A 34 3.14 -0.26 -19.27
CA GLN A 34 2.66 1.11 -19.38
C GLN A 34 2.55 1.76 -18.00
N THR A 35 2.77 3.06 -17.95
CA THR A 35 2.52 3.82 -16.73
C THR A 35 1.04 3.83 -16.36
N GLY A 36 0.72 3.78 -15.06
CA GLY A 36 -0.64 3.99 -14.55
C GLY A 36 -1.21 5.37 -14.89
N GLY A 37 -0.34 6.32 -15.18
CA GLY A 37 -0.69 7.70 -15.53
C GLY A 37 -1.26 8.51 -14.36
N PRO A 38 -1.66 9.77 -14.62
CA PRO A 38 -2.08 10.70 -13.55
C PRO A 38 -3.50 10.43 -13.04
N TYR A 39 -4.25 9.55 -13.67
CA TYR A 39 -5.67 9.30 -13.35
C TYR A 39 -5.92 7.96 -12.65
N ALA A 40 -4.88 7.17 -12.37
CA ALA A 40 -5.02 5.87 -11.72
C ALA A 40 -5.77 5.97 -10.38
N HIS A 41 -5.49 7.00 -9.58
CA HIS A 41 -6.16 7.23 -8.30
C HIS A 41 -7.67 7.52 -8.43
N ILE A 42 -8.14 8.12 -9.54
CA ILE A 42 -9.56 8.41 -9.77
C ILE A 42 -10.34 7.10 -9.90
N GLY A 43 -9.84 6.16 -10.70
CA GLY A 43 -10.49 4.86 -10.90
C GLY A 43 -10.39 3.92 -9.70
N LEU A 44 -9.27 3.96 -8.97
CA LEU A 44 -8.94 3.00 -7.92
C LEU A 44 -9.19 3.51 -6.49
N ALA A 45 -9.30 4.83 -6.30
CA ALA A 45 -9.70 5.48 -5.05
C ALA A 45 -10.78 6.55 -5.31
N PRO A 46 -11.92 6.20 -5.94
CA PRO A 46 -12.87 7.16 -6.50
C PRO A 46 -13.49 8.08 -5.44
N ARG A 47 -13.72 7.61 -4.22
CA ARG A 47 -14.24 8.47 -3.14
C ARG A 47 -13.31 9.64 -2.83
N GLN A 48 -12.01 9.45 -2.90
CA GLN A 48 -11.03 10.52 -2.70
C GLN A 48 -11.07 11.54 -3.85
N ALA A 49 -11.43 11.09 -5.05
CA ALA A 49 -11.64 11.94 -6.21
C ALA A 49 -13.06 12.55 -6.30
N GLY A 50 -13.88 12.37 -5.26
CA GLY A 50 -15.24 12.91 -5.17
C GLY A 50 -16.33 12.06 -5.82
N PHE A 51 -16.03 10.81 -6.19
CA PHE A 51 -17.00 9.90 -6.81
C PHE A 51 -17.40 8.78 -5.84
N ASP A 52 -18.68 8.70 -5.48
CA ASP A 52 -19.22 7.63 -4.63
C ASP A 52 -19.95 6.58 -5.51
N ILE A 53 -19.15 5.75 -6.22
CA ILE A 53 -19.63 4.77 -7.18
C ILE A 53 -19.60 3.32 -6.68
N TYR A 54 -19.01 3.05 -5.53
CA TYR A 54 -18.92 1.72 -4.93
C TYR A 54 -19.60 1.64 -3.58
N GLU A 55 -20.42 0.62 -3.35
CA GLU A 55 -21.01 0.32 -2.04
C GLU A 55 -19.91 0.13 -0.96
N LYS A 56 -18.84 -0.59 -1.32
CA LYS A 56 -17.66 -0.83 -0.48
C LYS A 56 -16.43 -0.30 -1.19
N ALA A 57 -16.08 0.94 -0.94
CA ALA A 57 -14.79 1.44 -1.36
C ALA A 57 -13.71 0.88 -0.44
N PHE A 58 -12.70 0.27 -1.02
CA PHE A 58 -11.44 0.09 -0.33
C PHE A 58 -10.89 1.48 -0.04
N GLY A 59 -10.39 1.70 1.17
CA GLY A 59 -9.93 3.01 1.59
C GLY A 59 -8.68 2.88 2.45
N ASN A 60 -8.33 3.97 3.04
CA ASN A 60 -7.16 4.15 3.88
C ASN A 60 -7.38 3.79 5.36
N VAL A 61 -8.60 3.41 5.76
CA VAL A 61 -8.90 2.95 7.12
C VAL A 61 -8.95 1.44 7.13
N LEU A 62 -7.95 0.79 7.73
CA LEU A 62 -7.81 -0.67 7.76
C LEU A 62 -8.42 -1.30 9.00
N THR A 63 -8.85 -0.49 9.94
CA THR A 63 -9.24 -0.90 11.29
C THR A 63 -10.73 -0.72 11.52
N THR A 64 -11.26 -1.50 12.46
CA THR A 64 -12.58 -1.33 13.06
C THR A 64 -12.42 -1.11 14.57
N PRO A 65 -13.44 -0.72 15.32
CA PRO A 65 -13.33 -0.63 16.79
C PRO A 65 -12.84 -1.92 17.47
N ALA A 66 -13.12 -3.08 16.88
CA ALA A 66 -12.75 -4.40 17.41
C ALA A 66 -11.32 -4.85 17.02
N THR A 67 -10.63 -4.16 16.11
CA THR A 67 -9.27 -4.52 15.69
C THR A 67 -8.30 -4.44 16.87
N ARG A 68 -7.47 -5.48 17.04
CA ARG A 68 -6.45 -5.57 18.09
C ARG A 68 -5.15 -4.89 17.65
N GLY A 69 -4.37 -4.41 18.60
CA GLY A 69 -3.05 -3.80 18.39
C GLY A 69 -3.00 -2.31 18.62
N GLU A 70 -1.79 -1.76 18.60
CA GLU A 70 -1.54 -0.33 18.74
C GLU A 70 -2.06 0.42 17.50
N ARG A 71 -2.98 1.36 17.70
CA ARG A 71 -3.50 2.22 16.63
C ARG A 71 -2.46 3.21 16.21
N ILE A 72 -2.21 3.28 14.92
CA ILE A 72 -1.26 4.23 14.34
C ILE A 72 -1.85 4.92 13.11
N GLN A 73 -1.34 6.10 12.83
CA GLN A 73 -1.47 6.74 11.52
C GLN A 73 -0.13 6.62 10.80
N LEU A 74 -0.15 6.13 9.57
CA LEU A 74 0.99 6.20 8.66
C LEU A 74 0.72 7.32 7.66
N GLU A 75 1.57 8.33 7.60
CA GLU A 75 1.43 9.43 6.67
C GLU A 75 2.78 9.84 6.08
N GLY A 76 2.74 10.56 4.98
CA GLY A 76 3.93 11.09 4.33
C GLY A 76 3.62 11.76 3.01
N ARG A 77 4.65 12.10 2.26
CA ARG A 77 4.60 12.70 0.94
C ARG A 77 5.46 11.91 -0.03
N VAL A 78 5.13 12.02 -1.31
CA VAL A 78 5.94 11.43 -2.38
C VAL A 78 6.57 12.57 -3.18
N TYR A 79 7.88 12.49 -3.39
CA TYR A 79 8.66 13.49 -4.12
C TYR A 79 9.29 12.88 -5.36
N ASP A 80 9.27 13.61 -6.46
CA ASP A 80 10.02 13.28 -7.67
C ASP A 80 11.50 13.68 -7.56
N GLY A 81 12.30 13.41 -8.61
CA GLY A 81 13.72 13.74 -8.66
C GLY A 81 14.03 15.23 -8.67
N SER A 82 13.05 16.12 -8.87
CA SER A 82 13.20 17.58 -8.74
C SER A 82 12.88 18.07 -7.32
N GLY A 83 12.39 17.19 -6.42
CA GLY A 83 11.86 17.54 -5.11
C GLY A 83 10.42 18.05 -5.15
N THR A 84 9.73 17.92 -6.28
CA THR A 84 8.33 18.33 -6.42
C THR A 84 7.39 17.23 -5.91
N LEU A 85 6.28 17.63 -5.29
CA LEU A 85 5.26 16.69 -4.78
C LEU A 85 4.53 15.98 -5.91
N VAL A 86 4.50 14.64 -5.85
CA VAL A 86 3.68 13.78 -6.72
C VAL A 86 2.30 13.63 -6.10
N ARG A 87 1.37 14.51 -6.47
CA ARG A 87 0.05 14.60 -5.84
C ARG A 87 -0.97 13.60 -6.39
N ASP A 88 -0.73 13.07 -7.58
CA ASP A 88 -1.57 12.09 -8.26
C ASP A 88 -1.09 10.64 -8.06
N VAL A 89 -0.24 10.42 -7.07
CA VAL A 89 0.19 9.07 -6.67
C VAL A 89 -0.97 8.25 -6.12
N LEU A 90 -1.03 6.98 -6.50
CA LEU A 90 -1.84 5.97 -5.85
C LEU A 90 -0.92 5.09 -5.00
N ILE A 91 -1.30 4.85 -3.75
CA ILE A 91 -0.53 4.06 -2.80
C ILE A 91 -1.39 2.92 -2.28
N GLU A 92 -0.82 1.73 -2.27
CA GLU A 92 -1.37 0.56 -1.61
C GLU A 92 -0.44 0.11 -0.49
N ILE A 93 -1.02 -0.38 0.60
CA ILE A 93 -0.28 -1.00 1.68
C ILE A 93 -0.81 -2.39 1.97
N TRP A 94 0.11 -3.28 2.35
CA TRP A 94 -0.17 -4.63 2.79
C TRP A 94 0.66 -4.93 4.04
N GLN A 95 0.01 -5.43 5.09
CA GLN A 95 0.68 -5.72 6.36
C GLN A 95 0.06 -6.89 7.11
N ALA A 96 0.84 -7.46 8.03
CA ALA A 96 0.37 -8.40 9.03
C ALA A 96 -0.45 -7.70 10.14
N ASN A 97 -1.21 -8.47 10.90
CA ASN A 97 -1.88 -7.99 12.11
C ASN A 97 -0.87 -7.77 13.26
N ALA A 98 -1.36 -7.41 14.45
CA ALA A 98 -0.52 -7.17 15.63
C ALA A 98 0.25 -8.42 16.11
N ASP A 99 -0.23 -9.62 15.82
CA ASP A 99 0.45 -10.88 16.13
C ASP A 99 1.47 -11.27 15.03
N GLY A 100 1.59 -10.52 13.96
CA GLY A 100 2.47 -10.82 12.82
C GLY A 100 1.89 -11.89 11.89
N LYS A 101 0.57 -11.95 11.73
CA LYS A 101 -0.15 -12.87 10.85
C LYS A 101 -0.80 -12.12 9.69
N TYR A 102 -0.53 -12.54 8.48
CA TYR A 102 -1.26 -12.08 7.30
C TYR A 102 -2.60 -12.81 7.16
N ALA A 103 -3.65 -12.11 6.81
CA ALA A 103 -4.95 -12.70 6.49
C ALA A 103 -4.94 -13.27 5.06
N HIS A 104 -4.03 -14.21 4.79
CA HIS A 104 -3.82 -14.81 3.48
C HIS A 104 -3.53 -16.32 3.60
N PRO A 105 -4.08 -17.18 2.73
CA PRO A 105 -3.88 -18.64 2.81
C PRO A 105 -2.42 -19.08 2.59
N GLY A 106 -1.59 -18.24 1.97
CA GLY A 106 -0.15 -18.47 1.82
C GLY A 106 0.66 -18.27 3.10
N ASP A 107 0.10 -17.57 4.11
CA ASP A 107 0.75 -17.46 5.42
C ASP A 107 0.46 -18.73 6.25
N ARG A 108 1.49 -19.56 6.44
CA ARG A 108 1.39 -20.85 7.15
C ARG A 108 1.79 -20.75 8.62
N GLN A 109 2.05 -19.55 9.16
CA GLN A 109 2.38 -19.38 10.57
C GLN A 109 1.20 -19.82 11.45
N ASP A 110 1.49 -20.52 12.53
CA ASP A 110 0.51 -20.87 13.57
C ASP A 110 0.28 -19.68 14.52
N LYS A 111 -0.38 -18.64 13.99
CA LYS A 111 -0.72 -17.40 14.68
C LYS A 111 -2.18 -17.05 14.36
N PRO A 112 -2.91 -16.36 15.26
CA PRO A 112 -4.30 -16.03 15.05
C PRO A 112 -4.46 -14.94 13.98
N VAL A 113 -5.43 -15.11 13.08
CA VAL A 113 -5.91 -14.04 12.21
C VAL A 113 -6.83 -13.13 13.01
N ASP A 114 -6.73 -11.83 12.80
CA ASP A 114 -7.69 -10.85 13.33
C ASP A 114 -8.76 -10.55 12.25
N PRO A 115 -9.99 -11.06 12.39
CA PRO A 115 -11.06 -10.86 11.40
C PRO A 115 -11.57 -9.41 11.36
N ALA A 116 -11.24 -8.61 12.38
CA ALA A 116 -11.60 -7.19 12.46
C ALA A 116 -10.55 -6.27 11.80
N PHE A 117 -9.44 -6.84 11.32
CA PHE A 117 -8.36 -6.11 10.66
C PHE A 117 -8.26 -6.50 9.18
N ARG A 118 -8.31 -5.51 8.29
CA ARG A 118 -8.30 -5.78 6.86
C ARG A 118 -6.90 -6.10 6.30
N GLY A 119 -5.82 -5.63 6.91
CA GLY A 119 -4.43 -5.85 6.50
C GLY A 119 -4.00 -5.21 5.17
N TRP A 120 -4.93 -4.67 4.41
CA TRP A 120 -4.70 -4.03 3.11
C TRP A 120 -5.51 -2.74 2.98
N GLY A 121 -4.92 -1.72 2.39
CA GLY A 121 -5.57 -0.45 2.13
C GLY A 121 -5.01 0.27 0.91
N ARG A 122 -5.77 1.25 0.42
CA ARG A 122 -5.43 2.03 -0.77
C ARG A 122 -5.86 3.48 -0.57
N THR A 123 -5.00 4.40 -1.01
CA THR A 123 -5.29 5.83 -1.01
C THR A 123 -4.47 6.56 -2.09
N GLY A 124 -4.89 7.74 -2.48
CA GLY A 124 -4.05 8.72 -3.14
C GLY A 124 -3.46 9.71 -2.14
N ALA A 125 -2.72 10.69 -2.61
CA ALA A 125 -2.34 11.86 -1.82
C ALA A 125 -3.46 12.92 -1.86
N ASP A 126 -3.55 13.72 -0.82
CA ASP A 126 -4.37 14.93 -0.81
C ASP A 126 -3.80 15.96 -1.80
N PHE A 127 -4.63 16.47 -2.69
CA PHE A 127 -4.17 17.34 -3.79
C PHE A 127 -3.63 18.69 -3.34
N GLU A 128 -4.08 19.22 -2.20
CA GLU A 128 -3.60 20.50 -1.68
C GLU A 128 -2.28 20.33 -0.94
N THR A 129 -2.22 19.37 -0.03
CA THR A 129 -1.09 19.18 0.89
C THR A 129 -0.05 18.17 0.38
N GLY A 130 -0.40 17.31 -0.58
CA GLY A 130 0.42 16.20 -1.06
C GLY A 130 0.57 15.06 -0.04
N VAL A 131 -0.17 15.09 1.07
CA VAL A 131 -0.05 14.10 2.14
C VAL A 131 -0.93 12.89 1.85
N TYR A 132 -0.36 11.71 1.83
CA TYR A 132 -1.12 10.46 1.94
C TYR A 132 -1.27 10.06 3.42
N ARG A 133 -2.34 9.36 3.76
CA ARG A 133 -2.58 8.91 5.14
C ARG A 133 -3.33 7.58 5.18
N PHE A 134 -2.86 6.68 6.05
CA PHE A 134 -3.54 5.45 6.42
C PHE A 134 -3.81 5.41 7.93
N GLU A 135 -4.97 4.90 8.31
CA GLU A 135 -5.31 4.54 9.69
C GLU A 135 -5.21 3.02 9.82
N THR A 136 -4.26 2.57 10.60
CA THR A 136 -3.94 1.16 10.72
C THR A 136 -3.49 0.79 12.15
N ILE A 137 -2.86 -0.35 12.30
CA ILE A 137 -2.18 -0.78 13.52
C ILE A 137 -0.70 -0.99 13.25
N LYS A 138 0.12 -0.92 14.29
CA LYS A 138 1.50 -1.38 14.22
C LYS A 138 1.51 -2.89 14.06
N PRO A 139 2.10 -3.46 12.98
CA PRO A 139 2.15 -4.91 12.79
C PRO A 139 3.10 -5.57 13.78
N GLY A 140 2.88 -6.85 14.03
CA GLY A 140 3.87 -7.70 14.70
C GLY A 140 4.94 -8.21 13.73
N PRO A 141 6.04 -8.78 14.26
CA PRO A 141 7.10 -9.41 13.46
C PRO A 141 6.58 -10.65 12.73
N VAL A 142 7.07 -10.90 11.53
CA VAL A 142 6.64 -12.01 10.69
C VAL A 142 7.78 -13.00 10.41
N ALA A 143 7.45 -14.23 10.09
CA ALA A 143 8.45 -15.22 9.68
C ALA A 143 9.14 -14.78 8.38
N GLY A 144 10.46 -14.97 8.33
CA GLY A 144 11.27 -14.82 7.13
C GLY A 144 11.56 -16.18 6.46
N ARG A 145 12.61 -16.24 5.67
CA ARG A 145 13.11 -17.50 5.09
C ARG A 145 13.86 -18.32 6.16
N GLY A 146 13.61 -19.62 6.19
CA GLY A 146 14.18 -20.51 7.22
C GLY A 146 13.69 -20.08 8.60
N ASP A 147 14.61 -19.97 9.56
CA ASP A 147 14.34 -19.60 10.95
C ASP A 147 14.45 -18.09 11.22
N SER A 148 14.60 -17.26 10.16
CA SER A 148 14.71 -15.82 10.34
C SER A 148 13.37 -15.19 10.67
N VAL A 149 13.43 -14.07 11.40
CA VAL A 149 12.28 -13.23 11.73
C VAL A 149 12.50 -11.85 11.10
N GLN A 150 11.49 -11.37 10.40
CA GLN A 150 11.48 -10.01 9.87
C GLN A 150 10.88 -9.06 10.91
N ALA A 151 11.49 -7.89 11.05
CA ALA A 151 10.98 -6.82 11.90
C ALA A 151 9.56 -6.41 11.51
N PRO A 152 8.79 -5.80 12.42
CA PRO A 152 7.53 -5.17 12.09
C PRO A 152 7.68 -4.24 10.89
N HIS A 153 6.90 -4.47 9.83
CA HIS A 153 6.97 -3.67 8.60
C HIS A 153 5.62 -3.64 7.87
N ILE A 154 5.46 -2.64 7.04
CA ILE A 154 4.34 -2.50 6.11
C ILE A 154 4.91 -2.54 4.70
N CYS A 155 4.44 -3.44 3.84
CA CYS A 155 4.73 -3.41 2.41
C CYS A 155 3.92 -2.27 1.76
N MET A 156 4.57 -1.50 0.88
CA MET A 156 3.95 -0.38 0.19
C MET A 156 4.22 -0.48 -1.30
N VAL A 157 3.20 -0.22 -2.10
CA VAL A 157 3.32 -0.15 -3.57
C VAL A 157 2.82 1.21 -4.03
N LEU A 158 3.57 1.86 -4.90
CA LEU A 158 3.24 3.15 -5.47
C LEU A 158 3.00 3.05 -6.98
N PHE A 159 1.99 3.75 -7.44
CA PHE A 159 1.70 3.93 -8.86
C PHE A 159 1.57 5.43 -9.14
N ALA A 160 2.26 5.93 -10.15
CA ALA A 160 2.20 7.33 -10.55
C ALA A 160 2.56 7.49 -12.03
N ARG A 161 2.32 8.68 -12.57
CA ARG A 161 2.80 9.02 -13.91
C ARG A 161 4.33 8.87 -13.99
N GLY A 162 4.81 8.38 -15.13
CA GLY A 162 6.25 8.17 -15.35
C GLY A 162 6.80 6.86 -14.75
N ILE A 163 5.99 6.11 -14.02
CA ILE A 163 6.34 4.80 -13.48
C ILE A 163 5.62 3.74 -14.32
N ASN A 164 6.38 2.88 -15.01
CA ASN A 164 5.80 1.84 -15.88
C ASN A 164 5.19 0.68 -15.11
N LEU A 165 5.78 0.34 -13.96
CA LEU A 165 5.31 -0.69 -13.04
C LEU A 165 5.12 -0.08 -11.67
N GLY A 166 4.46 -0.79 -10.76
CA GLY A 166 4.42 -0.39 -9.35
C GLY A 166 5.82 -0.40 -8.73
N LEU A 167 6.12 0.59 -7.91
CA LEU A 167 7.33 0.63 -7.12
C LEU A 167 7.05 0.02 -5.75
N HIS A 168 7.74 -1.07 -5.45
CA HIS A 168 7.58 -1.79 -4.19
C HIS A 168 8.62 -1.31 -3.18
N THR A 169 8.16 -0.93 -1.99
CA THR A 169 9.03 -0.56 -0.87
C THR A 169 8.49 -1.13 0.45
N ARG A 170 9.21 -0.92 1.53
CA ARG A 170 8.81 -1.31 2.89
C ARG A 170 8.94 -0.15 3.83
N VAL A 171 8.03 -0.08 4.78
CA VAL A 171 8.04 0.90 5.87
C VAL A 171 8.37 0.15 7.15
N TYR A 172 9.51 0.46 7.75
CA TYR A 172 9.93 0.00 9.06
C TYR A 172 9.72 1.10 10.09
N PHE A 173 9.85 0.80 11.37
CA PHE A 173 9.49 1.68 12.47
C PHE A 173 10.73 2.13 13.24
N SER A 174 10.87 3.43 13.49
CA SER A 174 12.07 3.99 14.17
C SER A 174 12.23 3.54 15.62
N ASP A 175 11.17 3.12 16.27
CA ASP A 175 11.16 2.60 17.65
C ASP A 175 11.37 1.08 17.73
N GLU A 176 11.62 0.41 16.59
CA GLU A 176 11.95 -1.01 16.48
C GLU A 176 13.45 -1.23 16.16
N ALA A 177 14.33 -0.39 16.69
CA ALA A 177 15.76 -0.39 16.33
C ALA A 177 16.43 -1.77 16.50
N GLU A 178 16.11 -2.49 17.57
CA GLU A 178 16.66 -3.83 17.82
C GLU A 178 16.15 -4.85 16.79
N ALA A 179 14.85 -4.88 16.50
CA ALA A 179 14.29 -5.77 15.49
C ALA A 179 14.83 -5.41 14.11
N ASN A 180 14.88 -4.14 13.75
CA ASN A 180 15.41 -3.63 12.49
C ASN A 180 16.88 -4.06 12.27
N SER A 181 17.71 -4.05 13.31
CA SER A 181 19.12 -4.45 13.20
C SER A 181 19.34 -5.92 12.88
N ARG A 182 18.31 -6.76 13.07
CA ARG A 182 18.33 -8.20 12.79
C ARG A 182 17.46 -8.58 11.58
N ASP A 183 16.75 -7.63 10.99
CA ASP A 183 15.88 -7.89 9.85
C ASP A 183 16.70 -8.31 8.63
N PRO A 184 16.44 -9.49 8.03
CA PRO A 184 17.23 -10.01 6.92
C PRO A 184 17.16 -9.16 5.65
N VAL A 185 16.07 -8.39 5.46
CA VAL A 185 15.92 -7.50 4.30
C VAL A 185 16.69 -6.21 4.51
N LEU A 186 16.54 -5.57 5.68
CA LEU A 186 17.29 -4.35 6.01
C LEU A 186 18.80 -4.61 6.04
N THR A 187 19.25 -5.70 6.67
CA THR A 187 20.67 -6.03 6.74
C THR A 187 21.26 -6.45 5.40
N GLY A 188 20.42 -6.89 4.46
CA GLY A 188 20.82 -7.18 3.08
C GLY A 188 21.09 -5.91 2.24
N ILE A 189 20.67 -4.74 2.68
CA ILE A 189 20.97 -3.45 2.02
C ILE A 189 22.36 -3.02 2.48
N GLU A 190 23.31 -2.88 1.57
CA GLU A 190 24.73 -2.64 1.87
C GLU A 190 24.95 -1.33 2.64
N TRP A 191 24.35 -0.22 2.18
CA TRP A 191 24.65 1.11 2.70
C TRP A 191 23.62 1.57 3.73
N GLU A 192 24.12 2.00 4.89
CA GLU A 192 23.29 2.49 6.00
C GLU A 192 22.39 3.66 5.61
N VAL A 193 22.90 4.60 4.82
CA VAL A 193 22.10 5.74 4.32
C VAL A 193 20.88 5.27 3.53
N ARG A 194 21.00 4.18 2.78
CA ARG A 194 19.88 3.58 2.03
C ARG A 194 18.89 2.89 2.97
N ARG A 195 19.37 2.18 4.00
CA ARG A 195 18.49 1.54 5.01
C ARG A 195 17.61 2.59 5.71
N GLN A 196 18.19 3.75 6.04
CA GLN A 196 17.48 4.84 6.71
C GLN A 196 16.30 5.39 5.90
N THR A 197 16.32 5.26 4.56
CA THR A 197 15.19 5.67 3.71
C THR A 197 13.95 4.82 3.91
N LEU A 198 14.07 3.66 4.57
CA LEU A 198 12.96 2.75 4.86
C LEU A 198 12.37 2.93 6.26
N ILE A 199 12.94 3.82 7.09
CA ILE A 199 12.55 3.97 8.49
C ILE A 199 11.56 5.12 8.67
N ALA A 200 10.31 4.79 9.00
CA ALA A 200 9.30 5.77 9.36
C ALA A 200 9.55 6.34 10.75
N ARG A 201 9.48 7.66 10.87
CA ARG A 201 9.73 8.37 12.13
C ARG A 201 8.47 8.40 12.98
N ARG A 202 8.57 7.86 14.19
CA ARG A 202 7.51 7.93 15.19
C ARG A 202 7.35 9.35 15.75
N GLY A 203 6.13 9.78 15.84
CA GLY A 203 5.71 11.03 16.47
C GLY A 203 4.33 10.85 17.12
N GLU A 204 3.81 11.95 17.64
CA GLU A 204 2.48 12.01 18.23
C GLU A 204 1.76 13.28 17.77
N ARG A 205 0.47 13.15 17.46
CA ARG A 205 -0.38 14.29 17.12
C ARG A 205 -1.77 14.10 17.72
N ASN A 206 -2.20 15.06 18.57
CA ASN A 206 -3.50 15.05 19.23
C ASN A 206 -3.79 13.74 19.99
N GLY A 207 -2.76 13.17 20.64
CA GLY A 207 -2.86 11.90 21.37
C GLY A 207 -2.86 10.65 20.50
N ALA A 208 -2.71 10.77 19.19
CA ALA A 208 -2.58 9.65 18.26
C ALA A 208 -1.11 9.43 17.88
N VAL A 209 -0.68 8.16 17.85
CA VAL A 209 0.65 7.79 17.34
C VAL A 209 0.68 7.93 15.84
N VAL A 210 1.66 8.68 15.34
CA VAL A 210 1.85 8.97 13.91
C VAL A 210 3.24 8.53 13.49
N TYR A 211 3.32 7.78 12.40
CA TYR A 211 4.57 7.48 11.72
C TYR A 211 4.64 8.25 10.42
N THR A 212 5.68 9.06 10.27
CA THR A 212 5.92 9.84 9.04
C THR A 212 6.91 9.10 8.17
N PHE A 213 6.51 8.82 6.93
CA PHE A 213 7.31 8.13 5.92
C PHE A 213 7.20 8.86 4.58
N ASP A 214 8.19 9.68 4.29
CA ASP A 214 8.30 10.35 2.99
C ASP A 214 9.00 9.42 1.98
N VAL A 215 8.48 9.37 0.76
CA VAL A 215 9.03 8.58 -0.35
C VAL A 215 9.68 9.52 -1.36
N ARG A 216 10.91 9.23 -1.75
CA ARG A 216 11.62 9.93 -2.83
C ARG A 216 11.84 8.97 -3.97
N LEU A 217 11.30 9.30 -5.14
CA LEU A 217 11.39 8.45 -6.35
C LEU A 217 12.80 8.43 -6.95
N GLN A 218 13.60 9.44 -6.64
CA GLN A 218 14.99 9.60 -7.05
C GLN A 218 15.71 10.46 -6.00
N ASP A 219 17.05 10.51 -6.05
CA ASP A 219 17.81 11.47 -5.29
C ASP A 219 17.35 12.91 -5.65
N THR A 220 17.21 13.73 -4.64
CA THR A 220 16.72 15.11 -4.81
C THR A 220 17.85 16.12 -4.67
N PRO A 221 17.77 17.30 -5.33
CA PRO A 221 18.83 18.33 -5.30
C PRO A 221 19.16 18.86 -3.89
N ASP A 222 18.23 18.74 -2.95
CA ASP A 222 18.40 19.10 -1.53
C ASP A 222 19.18 18.05 -0.72
N GLY A 223 19.69 17.01 -1.39
CA GLY A 223 20.46 15.92 -0.77
C GLY A 223 19.60 14.81 -0.17
N GLY A 224 18.31 14.78 -0.45
CA GLY A 224 17.43 13.68 -0.06
C GLY A 224 17.72 12.42 -0.88
N ALA A 225 18.08 11.33 -0.20
CA ALA A 225 18.36 10.05 -0.85
C ALA A 225 17.09 9.40 -1.39
N GLU A 226 17.18 8.79 -2.57
CA GLU A 226 16.13 7.93 -3.15
C GLU A 226 15.71 6.83 -2.17
N THR A 227 14.42 6.63 -2.00
CA THR A 227 13.87 5.51 -1.22
C THR A 227 14.29 4.18 -1.85
N VAL A 228 14.64 3.19 -1.03
CA VAL A 228 14.94 1.85 -1.55
C VAL A 228 13.66 1.22 -2.09
N PHE A 229 13.70 0.81 -3.35
CA PHE A 229 12.65 0.00 -3.97
C PHE A 229 13.18 -1.41 -4.22
N PHE A 230 12.28 -2.39 -4.13
CA PHE A 230 12.58 -3.81 -4.30
C PHE A 230 12.02 -4.31 -5.61
N ASP A 231 12.82 -5.10 -6.31
CA ASP A 231 12.40 -5.87 -7.48
C ASP A 231 11.84 -7.23 -7.00
N ILE A 232 10.51 -7.42 -7.10
CA ILE A 232 9.75 -8.58 -6.62
C ILE A 232 8.80 -9.11 -7.68
#